data_40e8a58b9c4ba50c7e527e21c5d5d8c1
#
_entry.id   40e8a58b9c4ba50c7e527e21c5d5d8c1
#
_cell.length_a   1.000
_cell.length_b   1.000
_cell.length_c   1.000
_cell.angle_alpha   90.00
_cell.angle_beta   90.00
_cell.angle_gamma   90.00
#
_symmetry.space_group_name_H-M   'P 1'
#
loop_
_entity.id
_entity.type
_entity.pdbx_description
1 polymer ?
#
loop_
_entity_poly.entity_id
_entity_poly.type
_entity_poly.pdbx_seq_one_letter_code
_entity_poly.pdbx_strand_id
1 'polypeptide(L)'
;MRSILYILALAFLLVSCSQDTDKKLRMTVGEDHIYLNDGMERTYKIYKPNKLAENAPMVFVLHGMNGNSTSTYLHGFNELAEQYGFLPVYPDSHQKMIRFDERTIETQSSSKQEDMRELLTLAQEKAADCEDGDSFSVKYLEFTCKDGLPVTYNKRWNFIGRDELFDNQSDVKFLTELAKTLQQEFGTDPEKTFVAGFSTGGFMTYKLICADGEIFKAAGVVGGLMETSTLKSCTNVPKPIIHIHGVEDSMNPIEGSEENMFIGARDIVEHFANLNDSISVEVRQVNKNTNRTTYLPESGGAEVQYYRIENLDHLWPGGYHAGKKLDDDSGINASAIIWDFFSKL
;
A
#
# COMPACT_ATOMS: atom_id res chain seq x y z
N MET A 1 -18.69 -47.37 -65.91
CA MET A 1 -18.73 -45.94 -65.72
C MET A 1 -18.71 -45.66 -64.19
N ARG A 2 -17.57 -45.27 -63.68
CA ARG A 2 -17.37 -45.06 -62.22
C ARG A 2 -17.25 -43.55 -62.00
N SER A 3 -18.19 -43.01 -61.23
CA SER A 3 -18.19 -41.64 -60.78
C SER A 3 -17.27 -41.49 -59.60
N ILE A 4 -16.27 -40.59 -59.64
CA ILE A 4 -15.38 -40.24 -58.57
C ILE A 4 -15.93 -39.01 -57.87
N LEU A 5 -16.32 -39.15 -56.61
CA LEU A 5 -16.71 -38.08 -55.73
C LEU A 5 -15.46 -37.45 -55.11
N TYR A 6 -15.19 -36.17 -55.35
CA TYR A 6 -14.18 -35.39 -54.64
C TYR A 6 -14.81 -34.77 -53.39
N ILE A 7 -14.32 -35.18 -52.22
CA ILE A 7 -14.63 -34.57 -50.97
C ILE A 7 -13.60 -33.47 -50.71
N LEU A 8 -14.01 -32.22 -50.78
CA LEU A 8 -13.24 -31.05 -50.31
C LEU A 8 -13.31 -30.99 -48.79
N ALA A 9 -12.20 -31.30 -48.14
CA ALA A 9 -12.04 -31.03 -46.70
C ALA A 9 -11.66 -29.54 -46.50
N LEU A 10 -12.59 -28.73 -46.00
CA LEU A 10 -12.32 -27.38 -45.53
C LEU A 10 -11.66 -27.48 -44.15
N ALA A 11 -10.37 -27.18 -44.13
CA ALA A 11 -9.65 -27.00 -42.84
C ALA A 11 -10.03 -25.64 -42.25
N PHE A 12 -10.88 -25.63 -41.24
CA PHE A 12 -11.08 -24.47 -40.38
C PHE A 12 -9.88 -24.34 -39.44
N LEU A 13 -8.99 -23.42 -39.78
CA LEU A 13 -7.99 -22.92 -38.83
C LEU A 13 -8.71 -22.09 -37.77
N LEU A 14 -8.95 -22.72 -36.62
CA LEU A 14 -9.34 -22.01 -35.42
C LEU A 14 -8.13 -21.19 -34.94
N VAL A 15 -8.15 -19.90 -35.23
CA VAL A 15 -7.33 -18.91 -34.53
C VAL A 15 -7.85 -18.87 -33.10
N SER A 16 -7.24 -19.65 -32.23
CA SER A 16 -7.47 -19.59 -30.78
C SER A 16 -6.87 -18.28 -30.28
N CYS A 17 -7.76 -17.40 -29.86
CA CYS A 17 -7.49 -16.07 -29.37
C CYS A 17 -6.68 -16.14 -28.08
N SER A 18 -5.62 -15.36 -28.00
CA SER A 18 -4.69 -15.20 -26.86
C SER A 18 -5.30 -14.48 -25.63
N GLN A 19 -6.58 -14.70 -25.34
CA GLN A 19 -7.25 -14.12 -24.18
C GLN A 19 -7.13 -14.95 -22.89
N ASP A 20 -6.63 -16.20 -22.98
CA ASP A 20 -6.62 -17.12 -21.84
C ASP A 20 -5.36 -17.04 -20.98
N THR A 21 -4.26 -16.51 -21.51
CA THR A 21 -3.00 -16.35 -20.76
C THR A 21 -3.06 -15.19 -19.76
N ASP A 22 -3.69 -14.08 -20.14
CA ASP A 22 -3.89 -12.92 -19.27
C ASP A 22 -4.81 -13.21 -18.08
N LYS A 23 -5.80 -14.09 -18.27
CA LYS A 23 -6.74 -14.49 -17.22
C LYS A 23 -6.12 -15.46 -16.22
N LYS A 24 -5.17 -16.28 -16.65
CA LYS A 24 -4.49 -17.27 -15.80
C LYS A 24 -3.43 -16.64 -14.90
N LEU A 25 -2.73 -15.60 -15.34
CA LEU A 25 -1.81 -14.83 -14.50
C LEU A 25 -2.54 -14.06 -13.37
N ARG A 26 -3.77 -13.61 -13.65
CA ARG A 26 -4.58 -12.84 -12.68
C ARG A 26 -5.22 -13.67 -11.57
N MET A 27 -5.21 -15.00 -11.66
CA MET A 27 -5.92 -15.88 -10.71
C MET A 27 -5.00 -16.71 -9.81
N THR A 28 -3.70 -16.69 -9.99
CA THR A 28 -2.77 -17.25 -9.02
C THR A 28 -2.49 -16.19 -7.94
N VAL A 29 -3.48 -15.96 -7.09
CA VAL A 29 -3.27 -15.27 -5.82
C VAL A 29 -2.23 -16.09 -5.08
N GLY A 30 -1.07 -15.53 -4.75
CA GLY A 30 -0.01 -16.22 -4.03
C GLY A 30 -0.54 -16.87 -2.76
N GLU A 31 0.09 -17.93 -2.32
CA GLU A 31 -0.28 -18.62 -1.10
C GLU A 31 -0.15 -17.68 0.11
N ASP A 32 -1.03 -17.86 1.09
CA ASP A 32 -0.91 -17.19 2.38
C ASP A 32 0.24 -17.84 3.16
N HIS A 33 1.16 -17.00 3.60
CA HIS A 33 2.24 -17.39 4.49
C HIS A 33 1.98 -16.85 5.89
N ILE A 34 2.47 -17.56 6.90
CA ILE A 34 2.37 -17.16 8.30
C ILE A 34 3.78 -16.85 8.81
N TYR A 35 3.92 -15.72 9.48
CA TYR A 35 5.11 -15.30 10.21
C TYR A 35 4.77 -15.12 11.68
N LEU A 36 5.51 -15.76 12.57
CA LEU A 36 5.35 -15.59 14.02
C LEU A 36 6.15 -14.39 14.50
N ASN A 37 5.44 -13.30 14.82
CA ASN A 37 6.01 -12.10 15.39
C ASN A 37 5.60 -11.94 16.85
N ASP A 38 6.54 -12.05 17.79
CA ASP A 38 6.28 -11.98 19.23
C ASP A 38 5.15 -12.91 19.73
N GLY A 39 5.05 -14.11 19.14
CA GLY A 39 4.02 -15.11 19.46
C GLY A 39 2.66 -14.87 18.77
N MET A 40 2.52 -13.83 17.98
CA MET A 40 1.33 -13.54 17.18
C MET A 40 1.55 -13.96 15.72
N GLU A 41 0.57 -14.62 15.14
CA GLU A 41 0.56 -14.95 13.72
C GLU A 41 0.27 -13.71 12.89
N ARG A 42 1.16 -13.41 11.95
CA ARG A 42 1.02 -12.37 10.93
C ARG A 42 1.02 -13.02 9.57
N THR A 43 0.13 -12.59 8.70
CA THR A 43 -0.01 -13.15 7.36
C THR A 43 0.65 -12.25 6.32
N TYR A 44 1.11 -12.86 5.24
CA TYR A 44 1.66 -12.17 4.08
C TYR A 44 1.57 -13.05 2.83
N LYS A 45 1.66 -12.45 1.66
CA LYS A 45 1.79 -13.14 0.38
C LYS A 45 3.11 -12.78 -0.28
N ILE A 46 3.62 -13.70 -1.08
CA ILE A 46 4.77 -13.49 -1.97
C ILE A 46 4.35 -13.85 -3.39
N TYR A 47 4.83 -13.09 -4.34
CA TYR A 47 4.81 -13.52 -5.73
C TYR A 47 6.25 -13.84 -6.16
N LYS A 48 6.52 -15.13 -6.41
CA LYS A 48 7.84 -15.55 -6.92
C LYS A 48 7.79 -15.59 -8.46
N PRO A 49 8.48 -14.66 -9.15
CA PRO A 49 8.51 -14.67 -10.60
C PRO A 49 9.27 -15.89 -11.14
N ASN A 50 8.97 -16.29 -12.38
CA ASN A 50 9.63 -17.42 -13.03
C ASN A 50 11.15 -17.26 -13.14
N LYS A 51 11.65 -16.02 -13.18
CA LYS A 51 13.06 -15.67 -13.29
C LYS A 51 13.49 -14.77 -12.13
N LEU A 52 13.48 -15.31 -10.93
CA LEU A 52 14.09 -14.64 -9.77
C LEU A 52 15.61 -14.95 -9.79
N ALA A 53 16.41 -13.92 -9.96
CA ALA A 53 17.88 -14.06 -9.91
C ALA A 53 18.36 -14.12 -8.46
N GLU A 54 19.57 -14.65 -8.25
CA GLU A 54 20.32 -14.45 -7.02
C GLU A 54 20.61 -12.95 -6.83
N ASN A 55 20.53 -12.45 -5.60
CA ASN A 55 20.63 -11.03 -5.28
C ASN A 55 19.56 -10.13 -5.97
N ALA A 56 18.38 -10.70 -6.25
CA ALA A 56 17.26 -9.94 -6.78
C ALA A 56 16.81 -8.85 -5.80
N PRO A 57 16.29 -7.71 -6.31
CA PRO A 57 15.61 -6.74 -5.45
C PRO A 57 14.36 -7.33 -4.80
N MET A 58 13.97 -6.80 -3.64
CA MET A 58 12.74 -7.15 -2.94
C MET A 58 11.90 -5.90 -2.68
N VAL A 59 10.59 -5.95 -2.96
CA VAL A 59 9.68 -4.83 -2.81
C VAL A 59 8.51 -5.20 -1.93
N PHE A 60 8.42 -4.59 -0.76
CA PHE A 60 7.26 -4.67 0.12
C PHE A 60 6.17 -3.71 -0.38
N VAL A 61 4.93 -4.18 -0.48
CA VAL A 61 3.79 -3.37 -0.95
C VAL A 61 2.70 -3.38 0.13
N LEU A 62 2.52 -2.23 0.80
CA LEU A 62 1.67 -2.09 1.96
C LEU A 62 0.27 -1.58 1.58
N HIS A 63 -0.76 -2.29 2.01
CA HIS A 63 -2.16 -1.95 1.73
C HIS A 63 -2.66 -0.74 2.51
N GLY A 64 -3.73 -0.11 2.03
CA GLY A 64 -4.48 0.93 2.75
C GLY A 64 -5.34 0.36 3.89
N MET A 65 -6.04 1.26 4.58
CA MET A 65 -6.96 0.89 5.68
C MET A 65 -8.02 -0.11 5.19
N ASN A 66 -8.30 -1.13 6.00
CA ASN A 66 -9.21 -2.24 5.70
C ASN A 66 -8.84 -3.06 4.44
N GLY A 67 -7.67 -2.82 3.85
CA GLY A 67 -7.10 -3.65 2.81
C GLY A 67 -6.46 -4.93 3.36
N ASN A 68 -5.83 -5.66 2.47
CA ASN A 68 -5.05 -6.86 2.80
C ASN A 68 -4.03 -7.15 1.68
N SER A 69 -3.22 -8.17 1.86
CA SER A 69 -2.24 -8.65 0.89
C SER A 69 -2.85 -8.90 -0.50
N THR A 70 -4.12 -9.37 -0.58
CA THR A 70 -4.80 -9.58 -1.87
C THR A 70 -5.15 -8.25 -2.57
N SER A 71 -5.50 -7.20 -1.82
CA SER A 71 -5.83 -5.90 -2.42
C SER A 71 -4.62 -5.23 -3.06
N THR A 72 -3.45 -5.32 -2.44
CA THR A 72 -2.19 -4.77 -2.98
C THR A 72 -1.62 -5.60 -4.12
N TYR A 73 -1.93 -6.88 -4.15
CA TYR A 73 -1.59 -7.76 -5.26
C TYR A 73 -2.13 -7.25 -6.61
N LEU A 74 -3.25 -6.53 -6.58
CA LEU A 74 -3.89 -5.95 -7.77
C LEU A 74 -3.22 -4.65 -8.27
N HIS A 75 -2.17 -4.16 -7.62
CA HIS A 75 -1.48 -2.94 -8.06
C HIS A 75 -0.52 -3.16 -9.25
N GLY A 76 -0.30 -4.42 -9.69
CA GLY A 76 0.47 -4.73 -10.90
C GLY A 76 1.96 -4.95 -10.66
N PHE A 77 2.41 -5.12 -9.42
CA PHE A 77 3.83 -5.45 -9.15
C PHE A 77 4.20 -6.87 -9.58
N ASN A 78 3.25 -7.79 -9.69
CA ASN A 78 3.54 -9.16 -10.16
C ASN A 78 3.95 -9.19 -11.62
N GLU A 79 3.24 -8.46 -12.47
CA GLU A 79 3.55 -8.32 -13.89
C GLU A 79 4.92 -7.67 -14.09
N LEU A 80 5.25 -6.66 -13.27
CA LEU A 80 6.58 -6.05 -13.27
C LEU A 80 7.65 -7.03 -12.76
N ALA A 81 7.35 -7.85 -11.74
CA ALA A 81 8.27 -8.86 -11.24
C ALA A 81 8.59 -9.92 -12.28
N GLU A 82 7.60 -10.39 -13.06
CA GLU A 82 7.85 -11.30 -14.20
C GLU A 82 8.75 -10.67 -15.26
N GLN A 83 8.61 -9.38 -15.50
CA GLN A 83 9.40 -8.66 -16.50
C GLN A 83 10.83 -8.38 -16.02
N TYR A 84 11.00 -8.01 -14.76
CA TYR A 84 12.25 -7.45 -14.25
C TYR A 84 12.98 -8.31 -13.22
N GLY A 85 12.36 -9.36 -12.68
CA GLY A 85 13.01 -10.35 -11.82
C GLY A 85 13.26 -9.88 -10.38
N PHE A 86 12.31 -9.19 -9.75
CA PHE A 86 12.36 -8.86 -8.33
C PHE A 86 11.29 -9.64 -7.54
N LEU A 87 11.39 -9.65 -6.20
CA LEU A 87 10.47 -10.36 -5.30
C LEU A 87 9.48 -9.38 -4.65
N PRO A 88 8.21 -9.30 -5.10
CA PRO A 88 7.20 -8.54 -4.39
C PRO A 88 6.67 -9.30 -3.18
N VAL A 89 6.51 -8.60 -2.06
CA VAL A 89 6.02 -9.09 -0.78
C VAL A 89 4.83 -8.24 -0.35
N TYR A 90 3.73 -8.90 0.02
CA TYR A 90 2.46 -8.26 0.38
C TYR A 90 2.06 -8.66 1.80
N PRO A 91 2.55 -7.97 2.83
CA PRO A 91 2.18 -8.27 4.21
C PRO A 91 0.79 -7.75 4.55
N ASP A 92 0.14 -8.39 5.52
CA ASP A 92 -1.10 -7.92 6.12
C ASP A 92 -0.82 -7.13 7.40
N SER A 93 -1.54 -6.01 7.57
CA SER A 93 -1.55 -5.29 8.82
C SER A 93 -2.26 -6.10 9.91
N HIS A 94 -1.99 -5.78 11.16
CA HIS A 94 -2.72 -6.40 12.26
C HIS A 94 -4.20 -6.02 12.22
N GLN A 95 -5.07 -7.01 12.44
CA GLN A 95 -6.51 -6.76 12.62
C GLN A 95 -6.75 -6.36 14.07
N LYS A 96 -7.02 -5.08 14.28
CA LYS A 96 -7.30 -4.55 15.60
C LYS A 96 -8.79 -4.64 15.92
N MET A 97 -9.08 -5.18 17.09
CA MET A 97 -10.39 -5.03 17.70
C MET A 97 -10.49 -3.64 18.34
N ILE A 98 -11.43 -2.84 17.89
CA ILE A 98 -11.70 -1.52 18.45
C ILE A 98 -13.03 -1.60 19.21
N ARG A 99 -13.00 -1.37 20.52
CA ARG A 99 -14.23 -1.10 21.28
C ARG A 99 -14.79 0.23 20.79
N PHE A 100 -16.03 0.20 20.39
CA PHE A 100 -16.73 1.38 19.93
C PHE A 100 -17.37 2.04 21.14
N ASP A 101 -16.69 3.03 21.72
CA ASP A 101 -17.08 3.75 22.94
C ASP A 101 -16.82 5.26 22.79
N GLU A 102 -17.18 6.05 23.81
CA GLU A 102 -16.98 7.51 23.82
C GLU A 102 -15.51 7.90 23.60
N ARG A 103 -14.52 7.12 24.09
CA ARG A 103 -13.10 7.41 23.87
C ARG A 103 -12.72 7.32 22.39
N THR A 104 -13.33 6.37 21.68
CA THR A 104 -13.14 6.24 20.23
C THR A 104 -13.67 7.47 19.50
N ILE A 105 -14.78 8.05 19.98
CA ILE A 105 -15.38 9.26 19.40
C ILE A 105 -14.54 10.50 19.68
N GLU A 106 -14.03 10.65 20.90
CA GLU A 106 -13.19 11.78 21.31
C GLU A 106 -11.89 11.90 20.49
N THR A 107 -11.45 10.79 19.85
CA THR A 107 -10.30 10.81 18.96
C THR A 107 -10.63 11.29 17.53
N GLN A 108 -11.89 11.50 17.21
CA GLN A 108 -12.34 11.97 15.89
C GLN A 108 -12.40 13.50 15.83
N SER A 109 -12.40 14.02 14.60
CA SER A 109 -12.63 15.45 14.39
C SER A 109 -14.00 15.89 14.94
N SER A 110 -14.09 17.12 15.44
CA SER A 110 -15.31 17.68 16.02
C SER A 110 -16.52 17.59 15.08
N SER A 111 -16.31 17.73 13.77
CA SER A 111 -17.35 17.61 12.75
C SER A 111 -17.93 16.19 12.61
N LYS A 112 -17.19 15.16 12.99
CA LYS A 112 -17.60 13.75 12.89
C LYS A 112 -18.14 13.19 14.22
N GLN A 113 -17.91 13.87 15.33
CA GLN A 113 -18.27 13.34 16.66
C GLN A 113 -19.78 13.13 16.84
N GLU A 114 -20.61 14.01 16.29
CA GLU A 114 -22.08 13.88 16.40
C GLU A 114 -22.60 12.65 15.67
N ASP A 115 -22.18 12.45 14.41
CA ASP A 115 -22.52 11.26 13.63
C ASP A 115 -22.02 9.96 14.28
N MET A 116 -20.85 10.02 14.90
CA MET A 116 -20.25 8.88 15.60
C MET A 116 -20.97 8.56 16.90
N ARG A 117 -21.50 9.56 17.64
CA ARG A 117 -22.32 9.32 18.84
C ARG A 117 -23.67 8.68 18.49
N GLU A 118 -24.31 9.14 17.41
CA GLU A 118 -25.52 8.48 16.91
C GLU A 118 -25.23 7.01 16.54
N LEU A 119 -24.13 6.76 15.84
CA LEU A 119 -23.69 5.43 15.45
C LEU A 119 -23.41 4.55 16.68
N LEU A 120 -22.75 5.09 17.72
CA LEU A 120 -22.49 4.41 18.98
C LEU A 120 -23.80 4.02 19.69
N THR A 121 -24.75 4.94 19.78
CA THR A 121 -26.05 4.68 20.42
C THR A 121 -26.75 3.52 19.73
N LEU A 122 -26.86 3.56 18.39
CA LEU A 122 -27.50 2.50 17.62
C LEU A 122 -26.74 1.15 17.72
N ALA A 123 -25.42 1.19 17.80
CA ALA A 123 -24.61 -0.02 17.97
C ALA A 123 -24.77 -0.63 19.37
N GLN A 124 -24.85 0.19 20.41
CA GLN A 124 -25.07 -0.27 21.80
C GLN A 124 -26.49 -0.86 21.99
N GLU A 125 -27.49 -0.25 21.39
CA GLU A 125 -28.86 -0.80 21.40
C GLU A 125 -28.92 -2.20 20.79
N LYS A 126 -28.24 -2.42 19.65
CA LYS A 126 -28.17 -3.74 19.02
C LYS A 126 -27.31 -4.72 19.80
N ALA A 127 -26.21 -4.25 20.43
CA ALA A 127 -25.33 -5.11 21.20
C ALA A 127 -25.95 -5.59 22.52
N ALA A 128 -26.95 -4.89 23.05
CA ALA A 128 -27.60 -5.26 24.31
C ALA A 128 -28.31 -6.62 24.30
N ASP A 129 -28.73 -7.08 23.12
CA ASP A 129 -29.51 -8.32 22.94
C ASP A 129 -28.74 -9.39 22.14
N CYS A 130 -27.41 -9.22 21.88
CA CYS A 130 -26.64 -10.16 21.08
C CYS A 130 -25.68 -11.03 21.91
N GLU A 131 -25.39 -12.23 21.43
CA GLU A 131 -24.44 -13.14 22.05
C GLU A 131 -23.00 -12.83 21.58
N ASP A 132 -22.00 -13.18 22.39
CA ASP A 132 -20.59 -13.00 22.04
C ASP A 132 -20.24 -13.73 20.73
N GLY A 133 -19.71 -12.96 19.78
CA GLY A 133 -19.36 -13.45 18.46
C GLY A 133 -20.41 -13.17 17.38
N ASP A 134 -21.63 -12.75 17.75
CA ASP A 134 -22.63 -12.34 16.79
C ASP A 134 -22.20 -11.07 16.06
N SER A 135 -22.44 -11.02 14.75
CA SER A 135 -22.13 -9.86 13.91
C SER A 135 -23.39 -9.16 13.46
N PHE A 136 -23.36 -7.83 13.49
CA PHE A 136 -24.46 -6.99 13.05
C PHE A 136 -23.96 -5.70 12.39
N SER A 137 -24.77 -5.11 11.51
CA SER A 137 -24.42 -3.87 10.83
C SER A 137 -25.26 -2.69 11.39
N VAL A 138 -24.61 -1.56 11.55
CA VAL A 138 -25.26 -0.26 11.81
C VAL A 138 -24.75 0.74 10.79
N LYS A 139 -25.66 1.32 10.01
CA LYS A 139 -25.32 2.17 8.86
C LYS A 139 -24.33 1.45 7.93
N TYR A 140 -23.09 1.95 7.84
CA TYR A 140 -22.03 1.44 6.97
C TYR A 140 -20.94 0.66 7.72
N LEU A 141 -21.08 0.44 9.03
CA LEU A 141 -20.11 -0.29 9.85
C LEU A 141 -20.65 -1.64 10.28
N GLU A 142 -19.76 -2.63 10.28
CA GLU A 142 -20.00 -3.95 10.85
C GLU A 142 -19.43 -4.01 12.27
N PHE A 143 -20.20 -4.58 13.16
CA PHE A 143 -19.86 -4.78 14.55
C PHE A 143 -19.96 -6.27 14.91
N THR A 144 -19.20 -6.65 15.90
CA THR A 144 -19.32 -7.97 16.56
C THR A 144 -19.60 -7.74 18.04
N CYS A 145 -20.44 -8.56 18.63
CA CYS A 145 -20.69 -8.54 20.06
C CYS A 145 -19.52 -9.16 20.81
N LYS A 146 -19.02 -8.45 21.82
CA LYS A 146 -18.05 -8.99 22.75
C LYS A 146 -18.27 -8.43 24.16
N ASP A 147 -18.49 -9.30 25.13
CA ASP A 147 -18.80 -8.94 26.52
C ASP A 147 -19.98 -7.94 26.62
N GLY A 148 -21.02 -8.09 25.77
CA GLY A 148 -22.19 -7.20 25.71
C GLY A 148 -21.90 -5.81 25.12
N LEU A 149 -20.78 -5.63 24.43
CA LEU A 149 -20.36 -4.35 23.83
C LEU A 149 -20.19 -4.48 22.32
N PRO A 150 -20.49 -3.42 21.56
CA PRO A 150 -20.17 -3.39 20.13
C PRO A 150 -18.67 -3.20 19.94
N VAL A 151 -18.05 -4.14 19.23
CA VAL A 151 -16.67 -4.03 18.78
C VAL A 151 -16.63 -4.03 17.26
N THR A 152 -15.73 -3.28 16.68
CA THR A 152 -15.45 -3.34 15.25
C THR A 152 -14.02 -3.78 15.03
N TYR A 153 -13.76 -4.42 13.91
CA TYR A 153 -12.42 -4.83 13.54
C TYR A 153 -11.93 -3.92 12.43
N ASN A 154 -10.75 -3.35 12.63
CA ASN A 154 -10.10 -2.51 11.65
C ASN A 154 -8.72 -3.07 11.31
N LYS A 155 -8.47 -3.38 10.03
CA LYS A 155 -7.14 -3.72 9.54
C LYS A 155 -6.39 -2.43 9.22
N ARG A 156 -5.42 -2.11 10.05
CA ARG A 156 -4.68 -0.86 9.95
C ARG A 156 -3.25 -1.02 10.43
N TRP A 157 -2.32 -0.39 9.75
CA TRP A 157 -0.93 -0.28 10.18
C TRP A 157 -0.78 0.61 11.41
N ASN A 158 0.11 0.23 12.32
CA ASN A 158 0.49 1.03 13.48
C ASN A 158 1.55 2.09 13.10
N PHE A 159 1.18 3.02 12.23
CA PHE A 159 2.08 4.09 11.80
C PHE A 159 2.24 5.21 12.82
N ILE A 160 1.31 5.35 13.78
CA ILE A 160 1.40 6.32 14.88
C ILE A 160 2.37 5.88 15.99
N GLY A 161 2.80 4.62 15.99
CA GLY A 161 3.74 4.11 16.98
C GLY A 161 3.16 4.02 18.41
N ARG A 162 1.85 3.77 18.50
CA ARG A 162 1.16 3.51 19.78
C ARG A 162 0.87 2.03 19.89
N ASP A 163 1.90 1.26 20.27
CA ASP A 163 1.80 -0.21 20.32
C ASP A 163 0.71 -0.68 21.30
N GLU A 164 0.47 0.09 22.38
CA GLU A 164 -0.62 -0.17 23.35
C GLU A 164 -2.03 -0.17 22.71
N LEU A 165 -2.21 0.53 21.59
CA LEU A 165 -3.45 0.52 20.82
C LEU A 165 -3.52 -0.64 19.81
N PHE A 166 -2.45 -1.43 19.67
CA PHE A 166 -2.30 -2.51 18.69
C PHE A 166 -1.84 -3.80 19.38
N ASP A 167 -2.41 -4.11 20.55
CA ASP A 167 -2.10 -5.30 21.34
C ASP A 167 -0.60 -5.45 21.62
N ASN A 168 0.10 -4.32 21.81
CA ASN A 168 1.55 -4.20 21.94
C ASN A 168 2.34 -4.76 20.76
N GLN A 169 1.74 -4.78 19.56
CA GLN A 169 2.40 -5.22 18.33
C GLN A 169 2.99 -4.04 17.57
N SER A 170 4.26 -4.16 17.25
CA SER A 170 4.97 -3.20 16.41
C SER A 170 5.01 -3.67 14.96
N ASP A 171 4.32 -2.95 14.07
CA ASP A 171 4.41 -3.22 12.63
C ASP A 171 5.81 -2.91 12.06
N VAL A 172 6.54 -1.96 12.64
CA VAL A 172 7.95 -1.71 12.27
C VAL A 172 8.77 -2.96 12.54
N LYS A 173 8.68 -3.55 13.74
CA LYS A 173 9.40 -4.77 14.09
C LYS A 173 9.01 -5.92 13.17
N PHE A 174 7.71 -6.16 12.99
CA PHE A 174 7.21 -7.22 12.10
C PHE A 174 7.80 -7.10 10.70
N LEU A 175 7.68 -5.94 10.06
CA LEU A 175 8.09 -5.74 8.67
C LEU A 175 9.61 -5.80 8.49
N THR A 176 10.38 -5.31 9.46
CA THR A 176 11.85 -5.38 9.41
C THR A 176 12.36 -6.81 9.64
N GLU A 177 11.79 -7.56 10.57
CA GLU A 177 12.17 -8.96 10.82
C GLU A 177 11.73 -9.88 9.66
N LEU A 178 10.52 -9.67 9.13
CA LEU A 178 10.07 -10.38 7.93
C LEU A 178 11.01 -10.12 6.75
N ALA A 179 11.42 -8.88 6.52
CA ALA A 179 12.35 -8.56 5.44
C ALA A 179 13.68 -9.29 5.58
N LYS A 180 14.28 -9.29 6.78
CA LYS A 180 15.52 -10.03 7.06
C LYS A 180 15.37 -11.53 6.82
N THR A 181 14.25 -12.11 7.23
CA THR A 181 13.95 -13.53 7.02
C THR A 181 13.87 -13.86 5.54
N LEU A 182 13.11 -13.05 4.77
CA LEU A 182 12.95 -13.28 3.33
C LEU A 182 14.22 -13.02 2.52
N GLN A 183 15.06 -12.05 2.93
CA GLN A 183 16.40 -11.85 2.36
C GLN A 183 17.22 -13.14 2.44
N GLN A 184 17.22 -13.80 3.59
CA GLN A 184 17.95 -15.06 3.80
C GLN A 184 17.31 -16.22 3.03
N GLU A 185 16.00 -16.34 3.05
CA GLU A 185 15.25 -17.45 2.42
C GLU A 185 15.38 -17.44 0.89
N PHE A 186 15.24 -16.25 0.28
CA PHE A 186 15.23 -16.10 -1.18
C PHE A 186 16.57 -15.63 -1.76
N GLY A 187 17.56 -15.33 -0.93
CA GLY A 187 18.86 -14.81 -1.39
C GLY A 187 18.74 -13.46 -2.10
N THR A 188 17.79 -12.60 -1.65
CA THR A 188 17.62 -11.26 -2.22
C THR A 188 18.67 -10.29 -1.69
N ASP A 189 18.95 -9.20 -2.44
CA ASP A 189 19.95 -8.21 -2.09
C ASP A 189 19.48 -7.34 -0.92
N PRO A 190 20.15 -7.35 0.24
CA PRO A 190 19.81 -6.47 1.37
C PRO A 190 19.91 -4.98 1.03
N GLU A 191 20.77 -4.59 0.07
CA GLU A 191 20.90 -3.20 -0.38
C GLU A 191 19.80 -2.80 -1.38
N LYS A 192 19.00 -3.76 -1.86
CA LYS A 192 17.90 -3.56 -2.80
C LYS A 192 16.57 -4.03 -2.22
N THR A 193 16.34 -3.75 -0.94
CA THR A 193 15.06 -3.98 -0.27
C THR A 193 14.32 -2.66 -0.14
N PHE A 194 13.16 -2.58 -0.80
CA PHE A 194 12.38 -1.36 -0.96
C PHE A 194 10.98 -1.52 -0.37
N VAL A 195 10.32 -0.40 -0.06
CA VAL A 195 8.93 -0.41 0.42
C VAL A 195 8.08 0.59 -0.33
N ALA A 196 6.89 0.15 -0.74
CA ALA A 196 5.85 1.00 -1.32
C ALA A 196 4.55 0.83 -0.55
N GLY A 197 3.71 1.88 -0.49
CA GLY A 197 2.45 1.78 0.22
C GLY A 197 1.39 2.76 -0.24
N PHE A 198 0.13 2.35 -0.08
CA PHE A 198 -1.05 3.14 -0.38
C PHE A 198 -1.74 3.63 0.88
N SER A 199 -2.18 4.90 0.90
CA SER A 199 -3.00 5.42 2.00
C SER A 199 -2.30 5.18 3.36
N THR A 200 -2.94 4.48 4.32
CA THR A 200 -2.31 4.10 5.60
C THR A 200 -1.05 3.23 5.43
N GLY A 201 -0.93 2.46 4.33
CA GLY A 201 0.32 1.80 3.95
C GLY A 201 1.42 2.79 3.56
N GLY A 202 1.05 3.92 2.95
CA GLY A 202 1.97 5.03 2.65
C GLY A 202 2.47 5.72 3.93
N PHE A 203 1.59 5.95 4.92
CA PHE A 203 1.99 6.42 6.25
C PHE A 203 2.98 5.45 6.90
N MET A 204 2.70 4.13 6.83
CA MET A 204 3.59 3.12 7.37
C MET A 204 4.93 3.06 6.61
N THR A 205 4.93 3.30 5.30
CA THR A 205 6.14 3.41 4.49
C THR A 205 7.06 4.52 5.01
N TYR A 206 6.52 5.70 5.29
CA TYR A 206 7.30 6.77 5.93
C TYR A 206 7.78 6.40 7.33
N LYS A 207 6.93 5.74 8.12
CA LYS A 207 7.32 5.26 9.45
C LYS A 207 8.52 4.31 9.39
N LEU A 208 8.53 3.38 8.44
CA LEU A 208 9.63 2.41 8.25
C LEU A 208 10.93 3.11 7.86
N ILE A 209 10.88 4.02 6.90
CA ILE A 209 12.06 4.77 6.44
C ILE A 209 12.65 5.62 7.58
N CYS A 210 11.80 6.17 8.45
CA CYS A 210 12.21 6.99 9.57
C CYS A 210 12.68 6.19 10.79
N ALA A 211 12.11 5.01 11.05
CA ALA A 211 12.37 4.24 12.27
C ALA A 211 13.65 3.39 12.19
N ASP A 212 13.89 2.76 11.05
CA ASP A 212 15.04 1.87 10.84
C ASP A 212 15.55 2.02 9.39
N GLY A 213 16.37 3.01 9.18
CA GLY A 213 16.93 3.32 7.88
C GLY A 213 17.84 2.26 7.27
N GLU A 214 18.06 1.10 7.93
CA GLU A 214 19.01 0.09 7.44
C GLU A 214 18.37 -0.95 6.53
N ILE A 215 17.13 -1.35 6.78
CA ILE A 215 16.47 -2.42 6.02
C ILE A 215 15.88 -1.91 4.70
N PHE A 216 15.04 -0.88 4.77
CA PHE A 216 14.41 -0.32 3.58
C PHE A 216 15.25 0.82 3.01
N LYS A 217 15.76 0.62 1.79
CA LYS A 217 16.73 1.54 1.15
C LYS A 217 16.07 2.68 0.42
N ALA A 218 14.81 2.51 0.00
CA ALA A 218 14.02 3.56 -0.66
C ALA A 218 12.52 3.36 -0.39
N ALA A 219 11.74 4.43 -0.55
CA ALA A 219 10.31 4.45 -0.34
C ALA A 219 9.52 4.95 -1.55
N GLY A 220 8.37 4.29 -1.82
CA GLY A 220 7.35 4.72 -2.77
C GLY A 220 6.02 4.94 -2.06
N VAL A 221 5.48 6.15 -2.07
CA VAL A 221 4.26 6.48 -1.36
C VAL A 221 3.19 6.97 -2.33
N VAL A 222 1.99 6.39 -2.22
CA VAL A 222 0.82 6.79 -3.03
C VAL A 222 -0.33 7.17 -2.10
N GLY A 223 -0.81 8.42 -2.19
CA GLY A 223 -1.94 8.93 -1.40
C GLY A 223 -1.76 8.78 0.12
N GLY A 224 -0.54 8.69 0.60
CA GLY A 224 -0.18 8.62 2.01
C GLY A 224 0.54 9.91 2.44
N LEU A 225 0.42 10.27 3.71
CA LEU A 225 1.11 11.42 4.30
C LEU A 225 2.02 10.96 5.44
N MET A 226 2.61 11.92 6.13
CA MET A 226 3.44 11.65 7.31
C MET A 226 2.80 12.33 8.53
N GLU A 227 2.76 11.59 9.63
CA GLU A 227 2.33 12.15 10.90
C GLU A 227 3.49 12.94 11.55
N THR A 228 3.16 14.02 12.23
CA THR A 228 4.13 14.94 12.84
C THR A 228 5.09 14.24 13.81
N SER A 229 4.63 13.21 14.55
CA SER A 229 5.49 12.45 15.48
C SER A 229 6.50 11.59 14.71
N THR A 230 6.11 11.05 13.56
CA THR A 230 7.02 10.30 12.67
C THR A 230 8.12 11.21 12.14
N LEU A 231 7.79 12.43 11.71
CA LEU A 231 8.80 13.39 11.26
C LEU A 231 9.78 13.76 12.37
N LYS A 232 9.27 14.02 13.59
CA LYS A 232 10.11 14.36 14.75
C LYS A 232 11.07 13.24 15.15
N SER A 233 10.71 11.98 14.92
CA SER A 233 11.51 10.81 15.24
C SER A 233 12.29 10.26 14.03
N CYS A 234 12.21 10.93 12.89
CA CYS A 234 12.88 10.48 11.67
C CYS A 234 14.40 10.51 11.83
N THR A 235 15.07 9.45 11.41
CA THR A 235 16.53 9.40 11.36
C THR A 235 17.06 10.36 10.29
N ASN A 236 18.21 10.98 10.57
CA ASN A 236 18.84 11.90 9.61
C ASN A 236 19.67 11.14 8.55
N VAL A 237 19.14 10.03 8.03
CA VAL A 237 19.81 9.25 6.99
C VAL A 237 19.16 9.56 5.64
N PRO A 238 19.93 10.05 4.66
CA PRO A 238 19.43 10.29 3.31
C PRO A 238 18.75 9.06 2.71
N LYS A 239 17.57 9.23 2.13
CA LYS A 239 16.79 8.14 1.50
C LYS A 239 16.16 8.59 0.19
N PRO A 240 16.27 7.78 -0.86
CA PRO A 240 15.49 7.98 -2.09
C PRO A 240 14.00 7.82 -1.81
N ILE A 241 13.21 8.82 -2.22
CA ILE A 241 11.75 8.86 -2.00
C ILE A 241 11.05 9.18 -3.31
N ILE A 242 10.00 8.42 -3.62
CA ILE A 242 9.02 8.81 -4.63
C ILE A 242 7.65 8.94 -3.98
N HIS A 243 7.03 10.11 -4.12
CA HIS A 243 5.70 10.43 -3.60
C HIS A 243 4.75 10.74 -4.75
N ILE A 244 3.59 10.08 -4.78
CA ILE A 244 2.55 10.24 -5.81
C ILE A 244 1.25 10.60 -5.10
N HIS A 245 0.63 11.75 -5.45
CA HIS A 245 -0.56 12.22 -4.76
C HIS A 245 -1.54 12.94 -5.69
N GLY A 246 -2.83 12.68 -5.46
CA GLY A 246 -3.92 13.39 -6.13
C GLY A 246 -4.21 14.72 -5.45
N VAL A 247 -4.49 15.75 -6.25
CA VAL A 247 -4.85 17.08 -5.72
C VAL A 247 -6.24 17.07 -5.08
N GLU A 248 -7.15 16.24 -5.61
CA GLU A 248 -8.51 16.11 -5.13
C GLU A 248 -8.67 14.98 -4.10
N ASP A 249 -7.58 14.49 -3.51
CA ASP A 249 -7.63 13.42 -2.50
C ASP A 249 -8.48 13.85 -1.30
N SER A 250 -9.70 13.30 -1.26
CA SER A 250 -10.71 13.62 -0.25
C SER A 250 -10.48 12.91 1.10
N MET A 251 -9.68 11.84 1.10
CA MET A 251 -9.36 11.05 2.30
C MET A 251 -8.11 11.58 3.01
N ASN A 252 -7.07 11.87 2.24
CA ASN A 252 -5.81 12.41 2.72
C ASN A 252 -5.49 13.70 1.93
N PRO A 253 -6.05 14.85 2.30
CA PRO A 253 -5.84 16.10 1.57
C PRO A 253 -4.34 16.38 1.33
N ILE A 254 -3.98 16.68 0.10
CA ILE A 254 -2.58 16.85 -0.34
C ILE A 254 -1.82 17.91 0.48
N GLU A 255 -2.54 18.90 1.00
CA GLU A 255 -1.98 19.97 1.85
C GLU A 255 -1.80 19.54 3.31
N GLY A 256 -2.16 18.29 3.65
CA GLY A 256 -2.12 17.80 5.01
C GLY A 256 -3.33 18.21 5.85
N SER A 257 -3.22 18.02 7.16
CA SER A 257 -4.28 18.36 8.13
C SER A 257 -3.67 18.66 9.49
N GLU A 258 -3.74 19.91 9.92
CA GLU A 258 -3.31 20.30 11.28
C GLU A 258 -4.11 19.57 12.36
N GLU A 259 -5.43 19.43 12.17
CA GLU A 259 -6.33 18.72 13.10
C GLU A 259 -5.91 17.27 13.32
N ASN A 260 -5.51 16.58 12.24
CA ASN A 260 -5.07 15.19 12.29
C ASN A 260 -3.54 15.05 12.46
N MET A 261 -2.81 16.15 12.62
CA MET A 261 -1.35 16.20 12.72
C MET A 261 -0.63 15.58 11.50
N PHE A 262 -1.22 15.68 10.31
CA PHE A 262 -0.65 15.19 9.07
C PHE A 262 0.01 16.33 8.29
N ILE A 263 1.25 16.10 7.89
CA ILE A 263 2.07 17.04 7.14
C ILE A 263 1.70 16.95 5.67
N GLY A 264 1.62 18.08 4.97
CA GLY A 264 1.32 18.14 3.55
C GLY A 264 2.37 17.42 2.69
N ALA A 265 1.94 16.89 1.56
CA ALA A 265 2.80 16.10 0.66
C ALA A 265 4.04 16.90 0.21
N ARG A 266 3.88 18.18 -0.10
CA ARG A 266 4.99 19.08 -0.48
C ARG A 266 6.02 19.21 0.64
N ASP A 267 5.57 19.48 1.86
CA ASP A 267 6.47 19.70 3.00
C ASP A 267 7.25 18.41 3.33
N ILE A 268 6.61 17.23 3.15
CA ILE A 268 7.26 15.94 3.32
C ILE A 268 8.39 15.74 2.31
N VAL A 269 8.12 15.96 1.02
CA VAL A 269 9.14 15.75 -0.03
C VAL A 269 10.25 16.77 0.07
N GLU A 270 9.97 18.01 0.43
CA GLU A 270 10.97 19.05 0.67
C GLU A 270 11.83 18.76 1.91
N HIS A 271 11.24 18.15 2.96
CA HIS A 271 12.01 17.67 4.11
C HIS A 271 13.05 16.62 3.67
N PHE A 272 12.64 15.59 2.90
CA PHE A 272 13.58 14.57 2.42
C PHE A 272 14.58 15.14 1.40
N ALA A 273 14.17 16.08 0.55
CA ALA A 273 15.07 16.76 -0.36
C ALA A 273 16.18 17.52 0.39
N ASN A 274 15.82 18.23 1.46
CA ASN A 274 16.78 18.90 2.33
C ASN A 274 17.69 17.91 3.07
N LEU A 275 17.13 16.81 3.58
CA LEU A 275 17.89 15.76 4.25
C LEU A 275 18.90 15.07 3.30
N ASN A 276 18.55 15.00 2.03
CA ASN A 276 19.35 14.39 0.97
C ASN A 276 20.32 15.38 0.30
N ASP A 277 20.49 16.57 0.86
CA ASP A 277 21.34 17.64 0.32
C ASP A 277 21.05 17.95 -1.18
N SER A 278 19.76 18.02 -1.53
CA SER A 278 19.37 18.31 -2.90
C SER A 278 19.74 19.74 -3.30
N ILE A 279 20.46 19.89 -4.40
CA ILE A 279 21.03 21.17 -4.88
C ILE A 279 20.26 21.75 -6.08
N SER A 280 19.44 20.95 -6.75
CA SER A 280 18.67 21.39 -7.90
C SER A 280 17.27 20.79 -7.91
N VAL A 281 16.33 21.50 -8.53
CA VAL A 281 14.93 21.11 -8.67
C VAL A 281 14.54 21.17 -10.13
N GLU A 282 14.06 20.06 -10.67
CA GLU A 282 13.52 19.99 -12.03
C GLU A 282 12.01 19.78 -11.96
N VAL A 283 11.25 20.62 -12.66
CA VAL A 283 9.80 20.44 -12.81
C VAL A 283 9.49 20.07 -14.25
N ARG A 284 8.81 18.92 -14.44
CA ARG A 284 8.40 18.44 -15.73
C ARG A 284 6.92 18.13 -15.76
N GLN A 285 6.21 18.66 -16.74
CA GLN A 285 4.85 18.17 -17.06
C GLN A 285 4.96 16.81 -17.75
N VAL A 286 4.46 15.75 -17.10
CA VAL A 286 4.45 14.37 -17.62
C VAL A 286 3.36 14.22 -18.68
N ASN A 287 2.17 14.74 -18.36
CA ASN A 287 1.02 14.84 -19.27
C ASN A 287 0.11 16.01 -18.81
N LYS A 288 -1.07 16.16 -19.41
CA LYS A 288 -1.99 17.29 -19.13
C LYS A 288 -2.40 17.40 -17.65
N ASN A 289 -2.46 16.28 -16.91
CA ASN A 289 -2.94 16.22 -15.53
C ASN A 289 -1.82 15.94 -14.51
N THR A 290 -0.63 15.55 -14.94
CA THR A 290 0.44 15.08 -14.04
C THR A 290 1.70 15.91 -14.20
N ASN A 291 2.15 16.49 -13.10
CA ASN A 291 3.44 17.16 -12.97
C ASN A 291 4.37 16.31 -12.10
N ARG A 292 5.65 16.22 -12.50
CA ARG A 292 6.72 15.64 -11.69
C ARG A 292 7.69 16.71 -11.28
N THR A 293 7.95 16.82 -9.99
CA THR A 293 9.09 17.57 -9.42
C THR A 293 10.16 16.58 -9.01
N THR A 294 11.38 16.77 -9.45
CA THR A 294 12.56 15.96 -9.09
C THR A 294 13.55 16.85 -8.35
N TYR A 295 13.91 16.45 -7.14
CA TYR A 295 14.95 17.05 -6.33
C TYR A 295 16.21 16.21 -6.50
N LEU A 296 17.23 16.81 -7.07
CA LEU A 296 18.48 16.13 -7.41
C LEU A 296 19.57 16.50 -6.39
N PRO A 297 20.17 15.50 -5.76
CA PRO A 297 21.28 15.72 -4.85
C PRO A 297 22.54 16.13 -5.62
N GLU A 298 23.54 16.63 -4.90
CA GLU A 298 24.90 16.62 -5.40
C GLU A 298 25.36 15.18 -5.64
N SER A 299 26.42 14.95 -6.37
CA SER A 299 26.85 13.62 -6.82
C SER A 299 26.83 12.57 -5.67
N GLY A 300 26.10 11.46 -5.89
CA GLY A 300 26.03 10.32 -4.96
C GLY A 300 25.00 10.41 -3.84
N GLY A 301 24.13 11.44 -3.84
CA GLY A 301 23.03 11.56 -2.89
C GLY A 301 21.75 10.82 -3.33
N ALA A 302 20.73 10.90 -2.50
CA ALA A 302 19.44 10.25 -2.71
C ALA A 302 18.42 11.18 -3.41
N GLU A 303 17.91 10.74 -4.57
CA GLU A 303 16.91 11.49 -5.34
C GLU A 303 15.55 11.48 -4.65
N VAL A 304 14.81 12.60 -4.74
CA VAL A 304 13.41 12.68 -4.33
C VAL A 304 12.55 13.06 -5.52
N GLN A 305 11.50 12.28 -5.76
CA GLN A 305 10.51 12.57 -6.82
C GLN A 305 9.14 12.81 -6.22
N TYR A 306 8.44 13.84 -6.74
CA TYR A 306 7.08 14.16 -6.36
C TYR A 306 6.18 14.25 -7.60
N TYR A 307 5.17 13.38 -7.67
CA TYR A 307 4.14 13.39 -8.70
C TYR A 307 2.86 13.98 -8.11
N ARG A 308 2.49 15.15 -8.60
CA ARG A 308 1.25 15.84 -8.28
C ARG A 308 0.28 15.65 -9.45
N ILE A 309 -0.90 15.07 -9.17
CA ILE A 309 -1.87 14.69 -10.19
C ILE A 309 -3.15 15.50 -9.98
N GLU A 310 -3.45 16.37 -10.94
CA GLU A 310 -4.73 17.10 -10.97
C GLU A 310 -5.89 16.11 -11.17
N ASN A 311 -7.09 16.41 -10.71
CA ASN A 311 -8.30 15.62 -10.90
C ASN A 311 -8.21 14.16 -10.42
N LEU A 312 -7.28 13.84 -9.54
CA LEU A 312 -7.17 12.52 -8.93
C LEU A 312 -7.62 12.59 -7.47
N ASP A 313 -8.61 11.77 -7.13
CA ASP A 313 -9.03 11.49 -5.75
C ASP A 313 -8.14 10.41 -5.13
N HIS A 314 -8.55 9.82 -4.02
CA HIS A 314 -7.82 8.84 -3.23
C HIS A 314 -7.71 7.48 -3.94
N LEU A 315 -6.84 7.37 -4.93
CA LEU A 315 -6.67 6.19 -5.78
C LEU A 315 -5.19 5.84 -5.99
N TRP A 316 -4.91 4.56 -6.33
CA TRP A 316 -3.63 4.10 -6.87
C TRP A 316 -3.62 4.26 -8.39
N PRO A 317 -2.88 5.22 -8.97
CA PRO A 317 -2.91 5.47 -10.41
C PRO A 317 -2.53 4.25 -11.25
N GLY A 318 -3.37 3.94 -12.26
CA GLY A 318 -3.18 2.77 -13.12
C GLY A 318 -3.41 1.43 -12.45
N GLY A 319 -3.89 1.41 -11.22
CA GLY A 319 -4.22 0.20 -10.46
C GLY A 319 -5.56 -0.43 -10.88
N TYR A 320 -5.98 -1.43 -10.10
CA TYR A 320 -7.25 -2.11 -10.26
C TYR A 320 -8.08 -1.98 -8.98
N HIS A 321 -9.39 -1.84 -9.13
CA HIS A 321 -10.32 -1.94 -8.03
C HIS A 321 -11.39 -2.99 -8.38
N ALA A 322 -11.64 -3.93 -7.47
CA ALA A 322 -12.58 -5.03 -7.68
C ALA A 322 -12.37 -5.77 -9.03
N GLY A 323 -11.13 -5.95 -9.45
CA GLY A 323 -10.77 -6.66 -10.68
C GLY A 323 -10.95 -5.87 -11.98
N LYS A 324 -11.33 -4.59 -11.90
CA LYS A 324 -11.40 -3.68 -13.06
C LYS A 324 -10.25 -2.68 -12.99
N LYS A 325 -9.63 -2.42 -14.14
CA LYS A 325 -8.66 -1.34 -14.26
C LYS A 325 -9.36 -0.01 -13.96
N LEU A 326 -8.73 0.80 -13.10
CA LEU A 326 -9.22 2.15 -12.84
C LEU A 326 -8.95 3.04 -14.04
N ASP A 327 -9.96 3.74 -14.49
CA ASP A 327 -9.84 4.86 -15.42
C ASP A 327 -9.76 6.12 -14.55
N ASP A 328 -8.54 6.49 -14.20
CA ASP A 328 -8.27 7.52 -13.20
C ASP A 328 -7.79 8.85 -13.83
N ASP A 329 -7.87 8.98 -15.14
CA ASP A 329 -7.43 10.17 -15.91
C ASP A 329 -6.00 10.67 -15.59
N SER A 330 -5.27 9.98 -14.71
CA SER A 330 -3.88 10.36 -14.34
C SER A 330 -2.91 10.23 -15.52
N GLY A 331 -3.21 9.28 -16.40
CA GLY A 331 -2.36 8.92 -17.54
C GLY A 331 -1.01 8.32 -17.15
N ILE A 332 -0.88 7.82 -15.90
CA ILE A 332 0.32 7.14 -15.39
C ILE A 332 -0.03 5.77 -14.78
N ASN A 333 1.01 4.97 -14.53
CA ASN A 333 0.93 3.75 -13.73
C ASN A 333 1.91 3.89 -12.56
N ALA A 334 1.38 4.03 -11.35
CA ALA A 334 2.18 4.28 -10.16
C ALA A 334 3.18 3.15 -9.89
N SER A 335 2.79 1.88 -10.05
CA SER A 335 3.67 0.73 -9.82
C SER A 335 4.85 0.72 -10.79
N ALA A 336 4.60 1.01 -12.08
CA ALA A 336 5.65 1.07 -13.08
C ALA A 336 6.64 2.22 -12.81
N ILE A 337 6.13 3.38 -12.39
CA ILE A 337 6.93 4.55 -12.04
C ILE A 337 7.76 4.28 -10.77
N ILE A 338 7.15 3.68 -9.74
CA ILE A 338 7.85 3.31 -8.50
C ILE A 338 8.94 2.28 -8.80
N TRP A 339 8.66 1.28 -9.63
CA TRP A 339 9.67 0.31 -10.02
C TRP A 339 10.80 0.94 -10.85
N ASP A 340 10.48 1.80 -11.83
CA ASP A 340 11.50 2.53 -12.59
C ASP A 340 12.40 3.35 -11.68
N PHE A 341 11.85 3.96 -10.63
CA PHE A 341 12.61 4.66 -9.62
C PHE A 341 13.52 3.72 -8.82
N PHE A 342 12.98 2.62 -8.25
CA PHE A 342 13.75 1.67 -7.46
C PHE A 342 14.84 0.95 -8.26
N SER A 343 14.58 0.64 -9.52
CA SER A 343 15.51 -0.10 -10.39
C SER A 343 16.81 0.64 -10.72
N LYS A 344 16.89 1.93 -10.41
CA LYS A 344 18.07 2.78 -10.64
C LYS A 344 18.98 2.88 -9.41
N LEU A 345 18.57 2.29 -8.30
CA LEU A 345 19.29 2.27 -7.01
C LEU A 345 20.11 0.93 -6.83
#